data_d2ebea27a5d9b3aa7ce5a3a239e6b30f
#
_entry.id   d2ebea27a5d9b3aa7ce5a3a239e6b30f
#
_cell.length_a   1.000
_cell.length_b   1.000
_cell.length_c   1.000
_cell.angle_alpha   90.00
_cell.angle_beta   90.00
_cell.angle_gamma   90.00
#
_symmetry.space_group_name_H-M   'P 1'
#
loop_
_entity.id
_entity.type
_entity.pdbx_description
1 polymer ?
#
loop_
_entity_poly.entity_id
_entity_poly.type
_entity_poly.pdbx_seq_one_letter_code
_entity_poly.pdbx_strand_id
1 'polypeptide(L)'
;MSPKSFLTCMMAGSLFLALPARGQEQMQDRAAVQLPDGDARETVENACSACHSLTNITNSQGHTPEEWKTTMAMMLNVGAAVPPEQVEVVTNYLIKNFPAKPGPAPALIPGNVEVSFKEWKLPTPGTRPHDPLAAPDGTIWFTGHMANLLGHIDPKTGDIKEYRTSKPMSGPHGLVMDKQGNIWFTANFKAYIGKFEPTTGKFTQYPLDPKARDPHTPIFDQKGTLWFTVQGANMVGRLNPETGESKLVTSPTPKSNPYGMVVTTKGIPYFVEFGANKIASIDPETMEIHEYLLPNEAARPRRVAITTDDVLYYSDYGRGYLGEFDTKTGKFVKEWQSPSGPQSRPYAITIVNGIVWYCEAGVKPNTLVRFDPKSEKFQTWTIPAGGGVVRNMMHFADGKLVLTESGENVVALVTVKGGDKIAMQTK
;
A
#
# COMPACT_ATOMS: atom_id res chain seq x y z
N MET A 1 72.69 7.32 46.44
CA MET A 1 71.49 6.49 46.26
C MET A 1 70.42 7.42 45.76
N SER A 2 70.08 7.34 44.47
CA SER A 2 69.18 8.25 43.77
C SER A 2 67.80 7.66 43.66
N PRO A 3 66.68 8.40 43.86
CA PRO A 3 65.35 7.90 43.56
C PRO A 3 64.96 8.23 42.14
N LYS A 4 64.47 7.21 41.44
CA LYS A 4 63.95 7.27 40.06
C LYS A 4 62.53 7.89 40.06
N SER A 5 62.35 8.96 39.32
CA SER A 5 61.07 9.58 39.03
C SER A 5 60.28 8.74 38.02
N PHE A 6 59.04 8.34 38.37
CA PHE A 6 58.08 7.75 37.43
C PHE A 6 57.25 8.87 36.77
N LEU A 7 57.36 8.97 35.47
CA LEU A 7 56.57 9.88 34.65
C LEU A 7 55.29 9.14 34.24
N THR A 8 54.15 9.58 34.81
CA THR A 8 52.85 9.01 34.47
C THR A 8 52.31 9.74 33.23
N CYS A 9 52.24 9.01 32.10
CA CYS A 9 51.66 9.52 30.87
C CYS A 9 50.12 9.41 30.95
N MET A 10 49.41 10.53 31.11
CA MET A 10 47.95 10.57 30.95
C MET A 10 47.59 10.49 29.48
N MET A 11 47.06 9.36 29.04
CA MET A 11 46.38 9.26 27.75
C MET A 11 44.98 9.86 27.91
N ALA A 12 44.76 11.01 27.24
CA ALA A 12 43.45 11.57 27.05
C ALA A 12 42.69 10.67 26.04
N GLY A 13 41.81 9.83 26.55
CA GLY A 13 40.88 9.05 25.72
C GLY A 13 39.83 9.94 25.12
N SER A 14 39.92 10.21 23.82
CA SER A 14 38.87 10.87 23.06
C SER A 14 37.67 9.95 22.96
N LEU A 15 36.61 10.27 23.70
CA LEU A 15 35.33 9.60 23.61
C LEU A 15 34.67 10.00 22.28
N PHE A 16 34.87 9.20 21.23
CA PHE A 16 34.04 9.29 20.02
C PHE A 16 32.67 8.75 20.35
N LEU A 17 31.72 9.62 20.63
CA LEU A 17 30.30 9.29 20.64
C LEU A 17 29.92 8.88 19.22
N ALA A 18 29.81 7.57 18.98
CA ALA A 18 29.28 7.04 17.73
C ALA A 18 27.79 7.45 17.63
N LEU A 19 27.48 8.34 16.71
CA LEU A 19 26.09 8.64 16.33
C LEU A 19 25.40 7.34 15.87
N PRO A 20 24.11 7.13 16.20
CA PRO A 20 23.40 5.96 15.71
C PRO A 20 23.43 5.91 14.18
N ALA A 21 23.53 4.71 13.59
CA ALA A 21 23.73 4.48 12.16
C ALA A 21 22.80 5.32 11.24
N ARG A 22 21.55 5.57 11.67
CA ARG A 22 20.63 6.48 10.97
C ARG A 22 21.13 7.93 10.88
N GLY A 23 21.81 8.43 11.89
CA GLY A 23 22.36 9.78 11.88
C GLY A 23 23.54 9.93 10.90
N GLN A 24 24.30 8.87 10.71
CA GLN A 24 25.43 8.87 9.75
C GLN A 24 24.95 8.77 8.29
N GLU A 25 23.94 7.94 8.00
CA GLU A 25 23.28 7.89 6.68
C GLU A 25 22.63 9.22 6.32
N GLN A 26 21.91 9.86 7.26
CA GLN A 26 21.29 11.16 7.04
C GLN A 26 22.33 12.29 6.80
N MET A 27 23.49 12.26 7.46
CA MET A 27 24.57 13.23 7.22
C MET A 27 25.26 12.99 5.87
N GLN A 28 25.45 11.74 5.46
CA GLN A 28 25.99 11.42 4.14
C GLN A 28 25.02 11.80 3.01
N ASP A 29 23.73 11.64 3.23
CA ASP A 29 22.70 11.99 2.26
C ASP A 29 22.58 13.52 2.05
N ARG A 30 22.73 14.32 3.11
CA ARG A 30 22.80 15.79 3.02
C ARG A 30 23.99 16.30 2.19
N ALA A 31 25.12 15.59 2.23
CA ALA A 31 26.31 15.96 1.45
C ALA A 31 26.22 15.50 -0.03
N ALA A 32 25.38 14.47 -0.33
CA ALA A 32 25.27 13.88 -1.65
C ALA A 32 24.16 14.48 -2.53
N VAL A 33 23.15 15.11 -1.93
CA VAL A 33 21.99 15.67 -2.65
C VAL A 33 22.05 17.19 -2.62
N GLN A 34 22.38 17.79 -3.77
CA GLN A 34 22.29 19.26 -3.91
C GLN A 34 20.88 19.64 -4.37
N LEU A 35 20.18 20.39 -3.50
CA LEU A 35 18.92 21.02 -3.87
C LEU A 35 19.20 22.34 -4.63
N PRO A 36 18.34 22.74 -5.57
CA PRO A 36 18.43 24.05 -6.22
C PRO A 36 18.41 25.20 -5.22
N ASP A 37 19.08 26.33 -5.55
CA ASP A 37 19.07 27.50 -4.71
C ASP A 37 17.67 28.15 -4.64
N GLY A 38 17.35 28.74 -3.48
CA GLY A 38 16.08 29.43 -3.24
C GLY A 38 15.73 29.55 -1.75
N ASP A 39 14.75 30.40 -1.46
CA ASP A 39 14.41 30.86 -0.09
C ASP A 39 14.00 29.72 0.87
N ALA A 40 13.54 28.58 0.34
CA ALA A 40 13.12 27.44 1.17
C ALA A 40 14.12 26.28 1.19
N ARG A 41 15.29 26.40 0.52
CA ARG A 41 16.27 25.30 0.41
C ARG A 41 16.65 24.75 1.78
N GLU A 42 17.05 25.62 2.69
CA GLU A 42 17.47 25.23 4.05
C GLU A 42 16.33 24.55 4.84
N THR A 43 15.12 25.07 4.72
CA THR A 43 13.93 24.46 5.37
C THR A 43 13.65 23.07 4.81
N VAL A 44 13.73 22.88 3.49
CA VAL A 44 13.57 21.56 2.86
C VAL A 44 14.67 20.61 3.31
N GLU A 45 15.93 21.05 3.30
CA GLU A 45 17.06 20.24 3.77
C GLU A 45 16.87 19.79 5.21
N ASN A 46 16.45 20.69 6.11
CA ASN A 46 16.30 20.39 7.53
C ASN A 46 15.04 19.56 7.84
N ALA A 47 13.87 20.00 7.37
CA ALA A 47 12.60 19.38 7.72
C ALA A 47 12.39 18.02 7.00
N CYS A 48 12.74 17.93 5.71
CA CYS A 48 12.46 16.72 4.94
C CYS A 48 13.50 15.61 5.19
N SER A 49 14.78 15.95 5.41
CA SER A 49 15.81 14.94 5.70
C SER A 49 15.68 14.32 7.11
N ALA A 50 14.84 14.86 7.96
CA ALA A 50 14.65 14.33 9.32
C ALA A 50 14.08 12.91 9.36
N CYS A 51 13.31 12.50 8.33
CA CYS A 51 12.60 11.22 8.30
C CYS A 51 13.03 10.29 7.16
N HIS A 52 13.45 10.84 6.02
CA HIS A 52 13.82 10.07 4.82
C HIS A 52 14.84 10.82 3.97
N SER A 53 15.43 10.14 2.98
CA SER A 53 16.37 10.73 2.03
C SER A 53 15.73 11.82 1.17
N LEU A 54 16.48 12.89 0.91
CA LEU A 54 16.11 13.94 -0.05
C LEU A 54 16.04 13.42 -1.49
N THR A 55 16.62 12.24 -1.76
CA THR A 55 16.47 11.56 -3.06
C THR A 55 15.02 11.25 -3.41
N ASN A 56 14.14 11.14 -2.42
CA ASN A 56 12.70 11.02 -2.65
C ASN A 56 12.11 12.24 -3.39
N ILE A 57 12.75 13.41 -3.26
CA ILE A 57 12.38 14.63 -3.98
C ILE A 57 13.12 14.69 -5.31
N THR A 58 14.46 14.61 -5.30
CA THR A 58 15.30 14.85 -6.48
C THR A 58 15.20 13.77 -7.54
N ASN A 59 14.97 12.50 -7.14
CA ASN A 59 14.76 11.38 -8.05
C ASN A 59 13.28 11.11 -8.36
N SER A 60 12.36 11.93 -7.84
CA SER A 60 10.96 11.85 -8.20
C SER A 60 10.75 12.23 -9.67
N GLN A 61 9.61 11.83 -10.23
CA GLN A 61 9.19 12.35 -11.55
C GLN A 61 8.64 13.78 -11.46
N GLY A 62 8.83 14.44 -10.30
CA GLY A 62 8.20 15.70 -9.98
C GLY A 62 6.69 15.56 -9.82
N HIS A 63 6.05 16.67 -9.50
CA HIS A 63 4.59 16.72 -9.30
C HIS A 63 4.02 17.99 -9.93
N THR A 64 2.74 17.96 -10.30
CA THR A 64 1.97 19.16 -10.61
C THR A 64 1.85 20.05 -9.37
N PRO A 65 1.48 21.33 -9.48
CA PRO A 65 1.25 22.18 -8.32
C PRO A 65 0.28 21.59 -7.31
N GLU A 66 -0.80 20.95 -7.76
CA GLU A 66 -1.79 20.33 -6.88
C GLU A 66 -1.25 19.05 -6.21
N GLU A 67 -0.49 18.23 -6.92
CA GLU A 67 0.17 17.05 -6.36
C GLU A 67 1.21 17.46 -5.30
N TRP A 68 1.96 18.58 -5.49
CA TRP A 68 2.88 19.10 -4.47
C TRP A 68 2.16 19.61 -3.22
N LYS A 69 1.02 20.32 -3.38
CA LYS A 69 0.18 20.74 -2.24
C LYS A 69 -0.32 19.51 -1.46
N THR A 70 -0.79 18.49 -2.16
CA THR A 70 -1.24 17.23 -1.55
C THR A 70 -0.08 16.53 -0.83
N THR A 71 1.11 16.47 -1.44
CA THR A 71 2.31 15.87 -0.84
C THR A 71 2.75 16.63 0.40
N MET A 72 2.74 17.98 0.37
CA MET A 72 3.04 18.79 1.54
C MET A 72 2.05 18.53 2.68
N ALA A 73 0.75 18.48 2.39
CA ALA A 73 -0.26 18.13 3.39
C ALA A 73 -0.03 16.73 3.98
N MET A 74 0.35 15.73 3.17
CA MET A 74 0.74 14.39 3.66
C MET A 74 1.90 14.46 4.64
N MET A 75 2.95 15.21 4.32
CA MET A 75 4.14 15.32 5.19
C MET A 75 3.81 16.03 6.51
N LEU A 76 2.99 17.09 6.47
CA LEU A 76 2.52 17.77 7.67
C LEU A 76 1.67 16.85 8.56
N ASN A 77 0.79 16.06 7.99
CA ASN A 77 -0.05 15.09 8.71
C ASN A 77 0.78 14.07 9.49
N VAL A 78 1.96 13.70 9.00
CA VAL A 78 2.89 12.78 9.67
C VAL A 78 3.98 13.48 10.47
N GLY A 79 3.83 14.78 10.70
CA GLY A 79 4.66 15.54 11.64
C GLY A 79 5.95 16.14 11.05
N ALA A 80 5.99 16.43 9.75
CA ALA A 80 7.10 17.18 9.18
C ALA A 80 7.24 18.54 9.87
N ALA A 81 8.44 18.86 10.34
CA ALA A 81 8.73 20.08 11.13
C ALA A 81 8.93 21.30 10.24
N VAL A 82 7.93 21.62 9.40
CA VAL A 82 7.91 22.84 8.58
C VAL A 82 7.13 23.91 9.36
N PRO A 83 7.73 25.08 9.64
CA PRO A 83 7.02 26.17 10.29
C PRO A 83 5.77 26.61 9.51
N PRO A 84 4.63 26.86 10.16
CA PRO A 84 3.37 27.17 9.46
C PRO A 84 3.50 28.32 8.44
N GLU A 85 4.26 29.36 8.77
CA GLU A 85 4.54 30.51 7.90
C GLU A 85 5.42 30.17 6.69
N GLN A 86 6.13 29.05 6.72
CA GLN A 86 6.99 28.59 5.62
C GLN A 86 6.35 27.54 4.72
N VAL A 87 5.19 27.00 5.08
CA VAL A 87 4.53 25.93 4.33
C VAL A 87 4.30 26.33 2.87
N GLU A 88 3.81 27.54 2.64
CA GLU A 88 3.56 28.05 1.28
C GLU A 88 4.89 28.27 0.53
N VAL A 89 5.90 28.85 1.18
CA VAL A 89 7.22 29.12 0.59
C VAL A 89 7.89 27.80 0.17
N VAL A 90 7.87 26.80 1.05
CA VAL A 90 8.38 25.45 0.76
C VAL A 90 7.61 24.79 -0.39
N THR A 91 6.27 24.89 -0.39
CA THR A 91 5.45 24.31 -1.44
C THR A 91 5.76 24.95 -2.80
N ASN A 92 5.86 26.27 -2.85
CA ASN A 92 6.19 27.01 -4.07
C ASN A 92 7.62 26.70 -4.56
N TYR A 93 8.57 26.53 -3.65
CA TYR A 93 9.93 26.07 -3.98
C TYR A 93 9.92 24.69 -4.65
N LEU A 94 9.14 23.73 -4.12
CA LEU A 94 9.01 22.39 -4.69
C LEU A 94 8.33 22.43 -6.06
N ILE A 95 7.26 23.19 -6.24
CA ILE A 95 6.56 23.41 -7.52
C ILE A 95 7.52 23.94 -8.59
N LYS A 96 8.32 24.96 -8.22
CA LYS A 96 9.25 25.61 -9.15
C LYS A 96 10.39 24.68 -9.58
N ASN A 97 10.99 23.98 -8.62
CA ASN A 97 12.24 23.25 -8.85
C ASN A 97 12.04 21.80 -9.24
N PHE A 98 10.89 21.22 -8.94
CA PHE A 98 10.57 19.80 -9.22
C PHE A 98 9.20 19.65 -9.89
N PRO A 99 9.00 20.30 -11.06
CA PRO A 99 7.74 20.20 -11.81
C PRO A 99 7.53 18.77 -12.32
N ALA A 100 6.25 18.40 -12.54
CA ALA A 100 5.89 17.11 -13.10
C ALA A 100 6.58 16.87 -14.44
N LYS A 101 7.20 15.70 -14.58
CA LYS A 101 7.74 15.23 -15.86
C LYS A 101 6.68 14.38 -16.56
N PRO A 102 6.65 14.40 -17.93
CA PRO A 102 5.80 13.49 -18.66
C PRO A 102 6.07 12.03 -18.25
N GLY A 103 5.02 11.32 -17.87
CA GLY A 103 5.10 9.88 -17.63
C GLY A 103 4.77 9.09 -18.89
N PRO A 104 4.93 7.75 -18.87
CA PRO A 104 4.46 6.89 -19.94
C PRO A 104 2.95 7.10 -20.18
N ALA A 105 2.57 7.23 -21.46
CA ALA A 105 1.15 7.33 -21.81
C ALA A 105 0.46 5.97 -21.67
N PRO A 106 -0.82 5.93 -21.27
CA PRO A 106 -1.57 4.69 -21.20
C PRO A 106 -1.93 4.14 -22.58
N ALA A 107 -1.93 2.81 -22.72
CA ALA A 107 -2.53 2.15 -23.87
C ALA A 107 -4.05 1.99 -23.63
N LEU A 108 -4.85 2.58 -24.54
CA LEU A 108 -6.31 2.50 -24.47
C LEU A 108 -6.81 1.42 -25.43
N ILE A 109 -7.41 0.38 -24.90
CA ILE A 109 -8.00 -0.72 -25.64
C ILE A 109 -9.51 -0.64 -25.51
N PRO A 110 -10.25 -0.35 -26.60
CA PRO A 110 -11.71 -0.29 -26.58
C PRO A 110 -12.33 -1.68 -26.48
N GLY A 111 -13.60 -1.75 -26.14
CA GLY A 111 -14.38 -2.99 -26.08
C GLY A 111 -15.86 -2.74 -25.90
N ASN A 112 -16.59 -3.78 -25.53
CA ASN A 112 -18.06 -3.78 -25.38
C ASN A 112 -18.55 -3.53 -23.96
N VAL A 113 -17.63 -3.30 -23.02
CA VAL A 113 -17.95 -2.94 -21.63
C VAL A 113 -17.77 -1.44 -21.46
N GLU A 114 -18.72 -0.80 -20.80
CA GLU A 114 -18.66 0.61 -20.43
C GLU A 114 -18.44 0.73 -18.94
N VAL A 115 -17.65 1.71 -18.53
CA VAL A 115 -17.45 2.07 -17.12
C VAL A 115 -17.79 3.53 -16.89
N SER A 116 -18.34 3.82 -15.73
CA SER A 116 -18.53 5.19 -15.25
C SER A 116 -17.96 5.33 -13.85
N PHE A 117 -17.28 6.46 -13.62
CA PHE A 117 -16.66 6.77 -12.34
C PHE A 117 -17.50 7.81 -11.60
N LYS A 118 -17.70 7.57 -10.29
CA LYS A 118 -18.17 8.57 -9.34
C LYS A 118 -17.07 8.78 -8.32
N GLU A 119 -16.48 9.96 -8.31
CA GLU A 119 -15.30 10.30 -7.52
C GLU A 119 -15.67 11.25 -6.37
N TRP A 120 -15.07 11.02 -5.19
CA TRP A 120 -15.21 11.88 -4.02
C TRP A 120 -13.85 12.38 -3.59
N LYS A 121 -13.65 13.70 -3.63
CA LYS A 121 -12.49 14.33 -3.01
C LYS A 121 -12.63 14.29 -1.51
N LEU A 122 -11.60 13.83 -0.80
CA LEU A 122 -11.67 13.67 0.65
C LEU A 122 -11.50 15.01 1.39
N PRO A 123 -12.23 15.20 2.51
CA PRO A 123 -12.22 16.47 3.27
C PRO A 123 -10.85 16.82 3.85
N THR A 124 -10.15 15.85 4.46
CA THR A 124 -8.82 16.08 5.02
C THR A 124 -7.78 16.09 3.91
N PRO A 125 -7.05 17.22 3.68
CA PRO A 125 -5.98 17.27 2.70
C PRO A 125 -4.86 16.28 3.04
N GLY A 126 -4.29 15.62 2.03
CA GLY A 126 -3.19 14.69 2.22
C GLY A 126 -3.56 13.42 2.99
N THR A 127 -4.82 13.02 2.97
CA THR A 127 -5.28 11.76 3.59
C THR A 127 -4.54 10.55 3.03
N ARG A 128 -4.20 10.57 1.74
CA ARG A 128 -3.60 9.45 1.03
C ARG A 128 -4.43 8.18 1.24
N PRO A 129 -5.65 8.12 0.69
CA PRO A 129 -6.49 6.93 0.82
C PRO A 129 -5.71 5.72 0.27
N HIS A 130 -5.67 4.63 1.05
CA HIS A 130 -4.80 3.51 0.71
C HIS A 130 -5.57 2.26 0.33
N ASP A 131 -6.25 1.61 1.23
CA ASP A 131 -7.07 0.44 0.95
C ASP A 131 -8.55 0.80 1.08
N PRO A 132 -9.40 0.46 0.08
CA PRO A 132 -10.86 0.57 0.18
C PRO A 132 -11.46 -0.72 0.73
N LEU A 133 -12.68 -0.64 1.24
CA LEU A 133 -13.54 -1.75 1.60
C LEU A 133 -14.96 -1.49 1.11
N ALA A 134 -15.47 -2.39 0.29
CA ALA A 134 -16.88 -2.41 -0.12
C ALA A 134 -17.70 -3.13 0.94
N ALA A 135 -18.45 -2.39 1.75
CA ALA A 135 -19.23 -2.96 2.85
C ALA A 135 -20.54 -3.61 2.35
N PRO A 136 -21.06 -4.65 3.05
CA PRO A 136 -22.28 -5.35 2.63
C PRO A 136 -23.54 -4.47 2.59
N ASP A 137 -23.56 -3.37 3.34
CA ASP A 137 -24.67 -2.39 3.37
C ASP A 137 -24.63 -1.40 2.19
N GLY A 138 -23.63 -1.52 1.32
CA GLY A 138 -23.42 -0.67 0.15
C GLY A 138 -22.63 0.59 0.44
N THR A 139 -22.10 0.77 1.67
CA THR A 139 -21.19 1.86 2.01
C THR A 139 -19.75 1.52 1.70
N ILE A 140 -18.89 2.53 1.67
CA ILE A 140 -17.47 2.38 1.40
C ILE A 140 -16.69 2.79 2.65
N TRP A 141 -15.78 1.94 3.10
CA TRP A 141 -14.77 2.31 4.08
C TRP A 141 -13.42 2.45 3.38
N PHE A 142 -12.54 3.27 3.95
CA PHE A 142 -11.16 3.40 3.45
C PHE A 142 -10.20 3.75 4.58
N THR A 143 -8.94 3.42 4.39
CA THR A 143 -7.86 3.86 5.27
C THR A 143 -7.29 5.19 4.77
N GLY A 144 -7.18 6.17 5.66
CA GLY A 144 -6.48 7.44 5.45
C GLY A 144 -5.08 7.37 6.04
N HIS A 145 -4.17 6.78 5.28
CA HIS A 145 -2.86 6.33 5.73
C HIS A 145 -2.01 7.45 6.33
N MET A 146 -1.90 8.60 5.64
CA MET A 146 -1.08 9.72 6.10
C MET A 146 -1.82 10.67 7.04
N ALA A 147 -3.15 10.69 7.01
CA ALA A 147 -3.96 11.50 7.91
C ALA A 147 -4.36 10.77 9.20
N ASN A 148 -3.92 9.53 9.38
CA ASN A 148 -4.15 8.75 10.59
C ASN A 148 -5.64 8.56 10.93
N LEU A 149 -6.44 8.20 9.93
CA LEU A 149 -7.90 8.05 10.05
C LEU A 149 -8.45 6.84 9.29
N LEU A 150 -9.67 6.45 9.64
CA LEU A 150 -10.56 5.64 8.82
C LEU A 150 -11.63 6.57 8.23
N GLY A 151 -11.96 6.38 6.96
CA GLY A 151 -13.03 7.12 6.31
C GLY A 151 -14.20 6.23 5.94
N HIS A 152 -15.39 6.82 5.90
CA HIS A 152 -16.64 6.17 5.52
C HIS A 152 -17.39 7.06 4.53
N ILE A 153 -17.84 6.48 3.43
CA ILE A 153 -18.63 7.16 2.40
C ILE A 153 -19.96 6.43 2.23
N ASP A 154 -21.07 7.16 2.26
CA ASP A 154 -22.33 6.68 1.74
C ASP A 154 -22.45 7.06 0.25
N PRO A 155 -22.37 6.11 -0.69
CA PRO A 155 -22.43 6.43 -2.11
C PRO A 155 -23.79 6.99 -2.58
N LYS A 156 -24.87 6.79 -1.79
CA LYS A 156 -26.22 7.28 -2.13
C LYS A 156 -26.35 8.77 -1.86
N THR A 157 -25.89 9.23 -0.69
CA THR A 157 -25.95 10.64 -0.28
C THR A 157 -24.70 11.41 -0.68
N GLY A 158 -23.56 10.74 -0.74
CA GLY A 158 -22.25 11.36 -0.94
C GLY A 158 -21.60 11.83 0.37
N ASP A 159 -22.23 11.55 1.51
CA ASP A 159 -21.72 11.94 2.83
C ASP A 159 -20.42 11.21 3.13
N ILE A 160 -19.44 11.97 3.62
CA ILE A 160 -18.12 11.46 4.05
C ILE A 160 -17.96 11.72 5.54
N LYS A 161 -17.61 10.67 6.29
CA LYS A 161 -17.24 10.75 7.70
C LYS A 161 -15.82 10.26 7.89
N GLU A 162 -15.05 10.96 8.72
CA GLU A 162 -13.67 10.61 9.04
C GLU A 162 -13.53 10.36 10.53
N TYR A 163 -12.88 9.26 10.90
CA TYR A 163 -12.66 8.80 12.28
C TYR A 163 -11.15 8.72 12.54
N ARG A 164 -10.61 9.67 13.29
CA ARG A 164 -9.19 9.66 13.64
C ARG A 164 -8.88 8.50 14.57
N THR A 165 -7.81 7.78 14.30
CA THR A 165 -7.37 6.68 15.16
C THR A 165 -6.98 7.21 16.54
N SER A 166 -7.10 6.37 17.57
CA SER A 166 -6.86 6.73 18.97
C SER A 166 -5.39 7.05 19.29
N LYS A 167 -4.44 6.63 18.44
CA LYS A 167 -3.02 6.97 18.56
C LYS A 167 -2.53 7.74 17.35
N PRO A 168 -1.73 8.79 17.55
CA PRO A 168 -1.09 9.49 16.46
C PRO A 168 -0.09 8.58 15.76
N MET A 169 0.16 8.84 14.48
CA MET A 169 1.13 8.11 13.66
C MET A 169 0.87 6.60 13.62
N SER A 170 -0.41 6.18 13.61
CA SER A 170 -0.77 4.77 13.41
C SER A 170 -0.56 4.33 11.97
N GLY A 171 -0.84 5.20 11.00
CA GLY A 171 -0.77 4.90 9.58
C GLY A 171 -1.70 3.75 9.19
N PRO A 172 -3.04 3.88 9.31
CA PRO A 172 -3.96 2.82 8.88
C PRO A 172 -3.71 2.47 7.43
N HIS A 173 -3.42 1.18 7.16
CA HIS A 173 -3.00 0.75 5.82
C HIS A 173 -4.00 -0.21 5.18
N GLY A 174 -3.94 -1.51 5.47
CA GLY A 174 -4.93 -2.47 5.05
C GLY A 174 -6.15 -2.47 5.97
N LEU A 175 -7.35 -2.77 5.43
CA LEU A 175 -8.56 -2.93 6.25
C LEU A 175 -9.42 -4.08 5.77
N VAL A 176 -10.13 -4.69 6.71
CA VAL A 176 -11.15 -5.72 6.49
C VAL A 176 -12.29 -5.54 7.49
N MET A 177 -13.46 -6.12 7.18
CA MET A 177 -14.63 -6.11 8.06
C MET A 177 -14.87 -7.51 8.63
N ASP A 178 -15.19 -7.59 9.92
CA ASP A 178 -15.64 -8.85 10.54
C ASP A 178 -17.14 -9.08 10.31
N LYS A 179 -17.64 -10.25 10.73
CA LYS A 179 -19.06 -10.62 10.59
C LYS A 179 -20.02 -9.75 11.43
N GLN A 180 -19.49 -9.00 12.40
CA GLN A 180 -20.22 -8.08 13.27
C GLN A 180 -20.22 -6.65 12.71
N GLY A 181 -19.55 -6.40 11.57
CA GLY A 181 -19.45 -5.07 10.95
C GLY A 181 -18.35 -4.18 11.54
N ASN A 182 -17.48 -4.71 12.37
CA ASN A 182 -16.34 -3.95 12.86
C ASN A 182 -15.23 -3.88 11.80
N ILE A 183 -14.53 -2.73 11.74
CA ILE A 183 -13.43 -2.50 10.83
C ILE A 183 -12.11 -2.84 11.51
N TRP A 184 -11.39 -3.80 10.94
CA TRP A 184 -10.05 -4.16 11.38
C TRP A 184 -9.03 -3.57 10.42
N PHE A 185 -7.94 -3.03 10.95
CA PHE A 185 -6.90 -2.39 10.14
C PHE A 185 -5.50 -2.66 10.67
N THR A 186 -4.53 -2.63 9.78
CA THR A 186 -3.11 -2.70 10.14
C THR A 186 -2.57 -1.30 10.42
N ALA A 187 -1.88 -1.12 11.54
CA ALA A 187 -1.23 0.14 11.91
C ALA A 187 0.21 0.14 11.38
N ASN A 188 0.38 0.54 10.13
CA ASN A 188 1.59 0.40 9.34
C ASN A 188 2.83 1.08 9.96
N PHE A 189 2.66 2.26 10.60
CA PHE A 189 3.75 2.97 11.28
C PHE A 189 3.99 2.50 12.72
N LYS A 190 3.18 1.56 13.20
CA LYS A 190 3.25 1.00 14.55
C LYS A 190 3.07 -0.52 14.48
N ALA A 191 3.50 -1.21 15.50
CA ALA A 191 3.36 -2.66 15.59
C ALA A 191 2.05 -3.05 16.31
N TYR A 192 0.89 -2.82 15.66
CA TYR A 192 -0.40 -3.29 16.19
C TYR A 192 -1.45 -3.51 15.09
N ILE A 193 -2.45 -4.32 15.40
CA ILE A 193 -3.70 -4.42 14.65
C ILE A 193 -4.76 -3.59 15.39
N GLY A 194 -5.48 -2.75 14.66
CA GLY A 194 -6.56 -1.95 15.22
C GLY A 194 -7.93 -2.52 14.87
N LYS A 195 -8.89 -2.39 15.79
CA LYS A 195 -10.33 -2.63 15.55
C LYS A 195 -11.09 -1.34 15.82
N PHE A 196 -11.97 -0.96 14.92
CA PHE A 196 -12.94 0.12 15.07
C PHE A 196 -14.35 -0.44 15.06
N GLU A 197 -15.15 -0.05 16.02
CA GLU A 197 -16.56 -0.42 16.16
C GLU A 197 -17.43 0.76 15.70
N PRO A 198 -18.01 0.74 14.47
CA PRO A 198 -18.73 1.88 13.92
C PRO A 198 -19.96 2.32 14.76
N THR A 199 -20.59 1.37 15.44
CA THR A 199 -21.78 1.62 16.28
C THR A 199 -21.49 2.40 17.54
N THR A 200 -20.29 2.23 18.12
CA THR A 200 -19.88 2.87 19.38
C THR A 200 -18.81 3.94 19.19
N GLY A 201 -18.15 3.97 18.02
CA GLY A 201 -16.99 4.83 17.77
C GLY A 201 -15.72 4.38 18.50
N LYS A 202 -15.70 3.20 19.11
CA LYS A 202 -14.58 2.70 19.92
C LYS A 202 -13.48 2.14 19.07
N PHE A 203 -12.23 2.54 19.38
CA PHE A 203 -11.02 1.92 18.87
C PHE A 203 -10.41 0.97 19.91
N THR A 204 -10.09 -0.26 19.49
CA THR A 204 -9.34 -1.24 20.28
C THR A 204 -8.03 -1.56 19.57
N GLN A 205 -6.95 -1.77 20.32
CA GLN A 205 -5.64 -2.08 19.78
C GLN A 205 -5.18 -3.44 20.27
N TYR A 206 -4.61 -4.22 19.36
CA TYR A 206 -3.99 -5.51 19.61
C TYR A 206 -2.49 -5.37 19.31
N PRO A 207 -1.66 -5.13 20.35
CA PRO A 207 -0.22 -4.97 20.17
C PRO A 207 0.41 -6.23 19.58
N LEU A 208 1.34 -6.03 18.64
CA LEU A 208 2.18 -7.08 18.11
C LEU A 208 3.58 -7.01 18.75
N ASP A 209 4.42 -8.02 18.51
CA ASP A 209 5.83 -7.93 18.85
C ASP A 209 6.42 -6.62 18.27
N PRO A 210 7.17 -5.83 19.05
CA PRO A 210 7.79 -4.58 18.57
C PRO A 210 8.67 -4.75 17.34
N LYS A 211 9.15 -5.95 17.05
CA LYS A 211 9.88 -6.28 15.81
C LYS A 211 8.95 -6.35 14.58
N ALA A 212 7.65 -6.56 14.77
CA ALA A 212 6.66 -6.66 13.69
C ALA A 212 6.34 -5.27 13.09
N ARG A 213 7.35 -4.62 12.54
CA ARG A 213 7.23 -3.30 11.91
C ARG A 213 6.57 -3.43 10.54
N ASP A 214 5.70 -2.49 10.22
CA ASP A 214 5.02 -2.41 8.94
C ASP A 214 4.01 -3.56 8.72
N PRO A 215 3.04 -3.82 9.65
CA PRO A 215 1.92 -4.70 9.37
C PRO A 215 1.12 -4.12 8.20
N HIS A 216 0.78 -4.97 7.21
CA HIS A 216 0.41 -4.50 5.89
C HIS A 216 -0.99 -4.96 5.44
N THR A 217 -1.13 -6.14 4.86
CA THR A 217 -2.39 -6.62 4.28
C THR A 217 -3.08 -7.58 5.24
N PRO A 218 -4.24 -7.23 5.82
CA PRO A 218 -5.04 -8.13 6.67
C PRO A 218 -6.09 -8.87 5.82
N ILE A 219 -6.46 -10.08 6.23
CA ILE A 219 -7.58 -10.85 5.67
C ILE A 219 -8.12 -11.82 6.71
N PHE A 220 -9.44 -12.02 6.76
CA PHE A 220 -10.05 -13.09 7.55
C PHE A 220 -10.11 -14.39 6.78
N ASP A 221 -9.82 -15.50 7.45
CA ASP A 221 -10.19 -16.82 6.96
C ASP A 221 -11.65 -17.17 7.32
N GLN A 222 -12.14 -18.32 6.83
CA GLN A 222 -13.51 -18.77 7.06
C GLN A 222 -13.79 -19.09 8.54
N LYS A 223 -12.74 -19.40 9.33
CA LYS A 223 -12.82 -19.67 10.77
C LYS A 223 -12.87 -18.38 11.61
N GLY A 224 -12.61 -17.23 10.98
CA GLY A 224 -12.57 -15.92 11.64
C GLY A 224 -11.20 -15.56 12.23
N THR A 225 -10.14 -16.29 11.88
CA THR A 225 -8.77 -15.89 12.20
C THR A 225 -8.35 -14.72 11.29
N LEU A 226 -7.78 -13.67 11.87
CA LEU A 226 -7.24 -12.56 11.12
C LEU A 226 -5.78 -12.85 10.76
N TRP A 227 -5.52 -13.06 9.47
CA TRP A 227 -4.19 -13.20 8.91
C TRP A 227 -3.67 -11.86 8.43
N PHE A 228 -2.36 -11.63 8.50
CA PHE A 228 -1.76 -10.39 8.00
C PHE A 228 -0.29 -10.58 7.62
N THR A 229 0.14 -9.82 6.61
CA THR A 229 1.55 -9.70 6.28
C THR A 229 2.21 -8.59 7.09
N VAL A 230 3.52 -8.71 7.34
CA VAL A 230 4.34 -7.72 8.03
C VAL A 230 5.55 -7.41 7.15
N GLN A 231 5.37 -6.50 6.21
CA GLN A 231 6.30 -6.26 5.11
C GLN A 231 7.69 -5.89 5.59
N GLY A 232 7.80 -4.86 6.41
CA GLY A 232 9.07 -4.30 6.85
C GLY A 232 9.87 -5.19 7.80
N ALA A 233 9.21 -6.19 8.41
CA ALA A 233 9.86 -7.17 9.28
C ALA A 233 10.06 -8.54 8.60
N ASN A 234 9.66 -8.71 7.35
CA ASN A 234 9.75 -9.98 6.63
C ASN A 234 8.99 -11.12 7.31
N MET A 235 7.78 -10.85 7.82
CA MET A 235 6.98 -11.79 8.61
C MET A 235 5.56 -11.92 8.06
N VAL A 236 4.91 -13.01 8.46
CA VAL A 236 3.46 -13.23 8.34
C VAL A 236 2.92 -13.56 9.72
N GLY A 237 1.71 -13.09 10.02
CA GLY A 237 1.09 -13.32 11.32
C GLY A 237 -0.37 -13.71 11.21
N ARG A 238 -0.86 -14.30 12.32
CA ARG A 238 -2.28 -14.47 12.58
C ARG A 238 -2.64 -13.90 13.95
N LEU A 239 -3.85 -13.43 14.08
CA LEU A 239 -4.43 -12.94 15.33
C LEU A 239 -5.79 -13.60 15.53
N ASN A 240 -6.03 -14.08 16.75
CA ASN A 240 -7.36 -14.49 17.17
C ASN A 240 -8.13 -13.27 17.67
N PRO A 241 -9.22 -12.83 16.99
CA PRO A 241 -9.97 -11.64 17.38
C PRO A 241 -10.66 -11.71 18.73
N GLU A 242 -10.95 -12.93 19.24
CA GLU A 242 -11.64 -13.15 20.51
C GLU A 242 -10.69 -13.02 21.70
N THR A 243 -9.50 -13.61 21.58
CA THR A 243 -8.52 -13.63 22.67
C THR A 243 -7.48 -12.51 22.57
N GLY A 244 -7.27 -11.95 21.36
CA GLY A 244 -6.21 -11.00 21.07
C GLY A 244 -4.83 -11.64 20.94
N GLU A 245 -4.73 -12.97 21.02
CA GLU A 245 -3.46 -13.69 20.86
C GLU A 245 -2.97 -13.62 19.41
N SER A 246 -1.71 -13.24 19.22
CA SER A 246 -1.07 -13.21 17.91
C SER A 246 0.13 -14.16 17.84
N LYS A 247 0.33 -14.75 16.65
CA LYS A 247 1.51 -15.56 16.33
C LYS A 247 2.13 -15.05 15.05
N LEU A 248 3.46 -14.89 15.04
CA LEU A 248 4.24 -14.38 13.92
C LEU A 248 5.30 -15.42 13.51
N VAL A 249 5.58 -15.48 12.21
CA VAL A 249 6.65 -16.30 11.63
C VAL A 249 7.40 -15.49 10.57
N THR A 250 8.73 -15.65 10.54
CA THR A 250 9.60 -15.00 9.55
C THR A 250 9.53 -15.77 8.24
N SER A 251 9.37 -15.06 7.11
CA SER A 251 9.46 -15.67 5.78
C SER A 251 10.86 -16.23 5.54
N PRO A 252 11.00 -17.44 4.95
CA PRO A 252 12.30 -18.09 4.76
C PRO A 252 13.27 -17.27 3.91
N THR A 253 12.79 -16.61 2.85
CA THR A 253 13.60 -15.74 2.01
C THR A 253 13.86 -14.40 2.69
N PRO A 254 15.12 -14.03 2.97
CA PRO A 254 15.45 -12.74 3.55
C PRO A 254 15.00 -11.56 2.68
N LYS A 255 14.39 -10.55 3.30
CA LYS A 255 13.90 -9.34 2.61
C LYS A 255 12.87 -9.64 1.51
N SER A 256 12.13 -10.73 1.64
CA SER A 256 11.08 -11.10 0.68
C SER A 256 9.91 -10.13 0.66
N ASN A 257 9.75 -9.32 1.72
CA ASN A 257 8.71 -8.30 1.85
C ASN A 257 7.29 -8.87 1.59
N PRO A 258 6.75 -9.74 2.45
CA PRO A 258 5.40 -10.28 2.32
C PRO A 258 4.38 -9.15 2.15
N TYR A 259 3.55 -9.19 1.10
CA TYR A 259 2.73 -8.06 0.69
C TYR A 259 1.24 -8.43 0.54
N GLY A 260 0.70 -8.55 -0.67
CA GLY A 260 -0.69 -8.95 -0.92
C GLY A 260 -0.98 -10.35 -0.41
N MET A 261 -2.17 -10.56 0.18
CA MET A 261 -2.58 -11.84 0.76
C MET A 261 -4.02 -12.17 0.39
N VAL A 262 -4.29 -13.44 0.16
CA VAL A 262 -5.62 -14.03 -0.04
C VAL A 262 -5.74 -15.33 0.73
N VAL A 263 -6.97 -15.84 0.87
CA VAL A 263 -7.24 -17.14 1.52
C VAL A 263 -8.01 -18.03 0.56
N THR A 264 -7.58 -19.28 0.38
CA THR A 264 -8.27 -20.28 -0.45
C THR A 264 -9.61 -20.70 0.17
N THR A 265 -10.44 -21.40 -0.62
CA THR A 265 -11.69 -22.00 -0.12
C THR A 265 -11.47 -23.02 1.00
N LYS A 266 -10.26 -23.57 1.12
CA LYS A 266 -9.83 -24.49 2.18
C LYS A 266 -9.25 -23.80 3.41
N GLY A 267 -9.24 -22.46 3.45
CA GLY A 267 -8.69 -21.70 4.58
C GLY A 267 -7.16 -21.59 4.59
N ILE A 268 -6.48 -21.87 3.50
CA ILE A 268 -5.03 -21.74 3.39
C ILE A 268 -4.68 -20.34 2.90
N PRO A 269 -3.96 -19.51 3.69
CA PRO A 269 -3.51 -18.21 3.24
C PRO A 269 -2.37 -18.34 2.23
N TYR A 270 -2.47 -17.57 1.15
CA TYR A 270 -1.41 -17.34 0.17
C TYR A 270 -1.03 -15.87 0.15
N PHE A 271 0.24 -15.59 -0.01
CA PHE A 271 0.75 -14.22 -0.10
C PHE A 271 1.85 -14.10 -1.14
N VAL A 272 2.07 -12.89 -1.61
CA VAL A 272 3.13 -12.59 -2.57
C VAL A 272 4.33 -11.97 -1.86
N GLU A 273 5.53 -12.26 -2.34
CA GLU A 273 6.78 -11.76 -1.81
C GLU A 273 7.34 -10.69 -2.74
N PHE A 274 6.97 -9.45 -2.48
CA PHE A 274 7.28 -8.30 -3.34
C PHE A 274 8.79 -8.01 -3.47
N GLY A 275 9.59 -8.40 -2.47
CA GLY A 275 11.06 -8.31 -2.52
C GLY A 275 11.74 -9.46 -3.26
N ALA A 276 10.98 -10.48 -3.67
CA ALA A 276 11.45 -11.67 -4.35
C ALA A 276 10.52 -12.06 -5.51
N ASN A 277 10.94 -12.97 -6.35
CA ASN A 277 10.13 -13.55 -7.42
C ASN A 277 9.36 -14.79 -6.92
N LYS A 278 8.56 -14.62 -5.84
CA LYS A 278 7.89 -15.76 -5.19
C LYS A 278 6.45 -15.45 -4.81
N ILE A 279 5.65 -16.52 -4.80
CA ILE A 279 4.40 -16.62 -4.08
C ILE A 279 4.66 -17.59 -2.92
N ALA A 280 3.97 -17.43 -1.80
CA ALA A 280 4.08 -18.35 -0.69
C ALA A 280 2.70 -18.68 -0.11
N SER A 281 2.59 -19.86 0.51
CA SER A 281 1.46 -20.24 1.36
C SER A 281 1.93 -20.46 2.79
N ILE A 282 1.00 -20.36 3.73
CA ILE A 282 1.27 -20.69 5.14
C ILE A 282 0.27 -21.72 5.61
N ASP A 283 0.77 -22.81 6.22
CA ASP A 283 -0.08 -23.81 6.84
C ASP A 283 -0.77 -23.19 8.08
N PRO A 284 -2.10 -23.19 8.14
CA PRO A 284 -2.83 -22.51 9.21
C PRO A 284 -2.67 -23.15 10.59
N GLU A 285 -2.27 -24.41 10.67
CA GLU A 285 -2.10 -25.13 11.94
C GLU A 285 -0.66 -25.03 12.45
N THR A 286 0.32 -25.34 11.60
CA THR A 286 1.75 -25.37 11.96
C THR A 286 2.43 -24.01 11.88
N MET A 287 1.93 -23.11 11.05
CA MET A 287 2.56 -21.82 10.65
C MET A 287 3.80 -22.01 9.75
N GLU A 288 3.97 -23.18 9.14
CA GLU A 288 5.04 -23.42 8.17
C GLU A 288 4.76 -22.68 6.86
N ILE A 289 5.77 -21.99 6.32
CA ILE A 289 5.68 -21.26 5.06
C ILE A 289 6.30 -22.10 3.95
N HIS A 290 5.55 -22.29 2.85
CA HIS A 290 5.99 -22.91 1.63
C HIS A 290 6.11 -21.87 0.54
N GLU A 291 7.31 -21.70 -0.03
CA GLU A 291 7.61 -20.75 -1.09
C GLU A 291 7.59 -21.41 -2.47
N TYR A 292 6.98 -20.72 -3.46
CA TYR A 292 6.87 -21.14 -4.85
C TYR A 292 7.59 -20.12 -5.74
N LEU A 293 8.64 -20.58 -6.45
CA LEU A 293 9.44 -19.74 -7.31
C LEU A 293 8.68 -19.40 -8.61
N LEU A 294 8.60 -18.14 -8.97
CA LEU A 294 8.13 -17.70 -10.27
C LEU A 294 9.24 -17.81 -11.32
N PRO A 295 8.91 -18.15 -12.59
CA PRO A 295 9.91 -18.44 -13.61
C PRO A 295 10.88 -17.30 -13.91
N ASN A 296 10.45 -16.05 -13.77
CA ASN A 296 11.27 -14.90 -14.08
C ASN A 296 11.88 -14.27 -12.81
N GLU A 297 13.21 -14.20 -12.75
CA GLU A 297 13.95 -13.66 -11.60
C GLU A 297 13.66 -12.18 -11.31
N ALA A 298 13.27 -11.41 -12.34
CA ALA A 298 12.89 -10.02 -12.20
C ALA A 298 11.43 -9.81 -11.77
N ALA A 299 10.62 -10.89 -11.64
CA ALA A 299 9.25 -10.77 -11.17
C ALA A 299 9.20 -10.18 -9.75
N ARG A 300 8.25 -9.26 -9.54
CA ARG A 300 8.00 -8.62 -8.25
C ARG A 300 6.48 -8.57 -8.03
N PRO A 301 5.88 -9.73 -7.66
CA PRO A 301 4.45 -9.80 -7.42
C PRO A 301 4.08 -8.91 -6.23
N ARG A 302 3.07 -8.06 -6.39
CA ARG A 302 2.75 -7.04 -5.38
C ARG A 302 1.37 -7.22 -4.76
N ARG A 303 0.32 -7.31 -5.56
CA ARG A 303 -1.04 -7.62 -5.10
C ARG A 303 -1.50 -8.90 -5.76
N VAL A 304 -2.47 -9.54 -5.13
CA VAL A 304 -3.01 -10.83 -5.56
C VAL A 304 -4.51 -10.86 -5.32
N ALA A 305 -5.23 -11.51 -6.22
CA ALA A 305 -6.64 -11.84 -6.10
C ALA A 305 -6.85 -13.34 -6.38
N ILE A 306 -7.93 -13.92 -5.88
CA ILE A 306 -8.22 -15.33 -5.98
C ILE A 306 -9.61 -15.57 -6.56
N THR A 307 -9.75 -16.54 -7.42
CA THR A 307 -11.04 -16.99 -7.95
C THR A 307 -11.74 -17.92 -6.96
N THR A 308 -13.03 -18.20 -7.21
CA THR A 308 -13.82 -19.13 -6.39
C THR A 308 -13.36 -20.58 -6.49
N ASP A 309 -12.56 -20.93 -7.48
CA ASP A 309 -11.93 -22.23 -7.68
C ASP A 309 -10.43 -22.26 -7.33
N ASP A 310 -9.98 -21.28 -6.56
CA ASP A 310 -8.65 -21.17 -5.97
C ASP A 310 -7.51 -20.95 -6.97
N VAL A 311 -7.78 -20.27 -8.10
CA VAL A 311 -6.73 -19.78 -9.01
C VAL A 311 -6.33 -18.36 -8.60
N LEU A 312 -5.03 -18.12 -8.45
CA LEU A 312 -4.49 -16.80 -8.10
C LEU A 312 -4.13 -16.01 -9.37
N TYR A 313 -4.51 -14.74 -9.38
CA TYR A 313 -3.97 -13.75 -10.30
C TYR A 313 -3.16 -12.72 -9.51
N TYR A 314 -1.93 -12.43 -9.96
CA TYR A 314 -1.07 -11.48 -9.29
C TYR A 314 -0.57 -10.39 -10.23
N SER A 315 -0.44 -9.17 -9.70
CA SER A 315 0.16 -8.05 -10.41
C SER A 315 1.69 -8.09 -10.26
N ASP A 316 2.42 -8.35 -11.36
CA ASP A 316 3.87 -8.22 -11.41
C ASP A 316 4.24 -6.75 -11.65
N TYR A 317 4.33 -6.02 -10.55
CA TYR A 317 4.64 -4.59 -10.55
C TYR A 317 6.01 -4.27 -11.14
N GLY A 318 6.96 -5.19 -10.98
CA GLY A 318 8.34 -4.99 -11.45
C GLY A 318 8.49 -5.01 -12.96
N ARG A 319 7.71 -5.85 -13.63
CA ARG A 319 7.86 -6.14 -15.06
C ARG A 319 6.72 -5.67 -15.94
N GLY A 320 5.59 -5.26 -15.33
CA GLY A 320 4.39 -4.88 -16.09
C GLY A 320 3.62 -6.10 -16.64
N TYR A 321 3.42 -7.13 -15.82
CA TYR A 321 2.67 -8.34 -16.20
C TYR A 321 1.53 -8.63 -15.23
N LEU A 322 0.50 -9.30 -15.73
CA LEU A 322 -0.48 -10.03 -14.95
C LEU A 322 -0.09 -11.51 -15.01
N GLY A 323 0.04 -12.16 -13.86
CA GLY A 323 0.39 -13.60 -13.81
C GLY A 323 -0.70 -14.44 -13.19
N GLU A 324 -0.75 -15.72 -13.57
CA GLU A 324 -1.66 -16.74 -13.06
C GLU A 324 -0.88 -17.85 -12.37
N PHE A 325 -1.40 -18.29 -11.22
CA PHE A 325 -0.82 -19.34 -10.41
C PHE A 325 -1.92 -20.28 -9.90
N ASP A 326 -1.74 -21.58 -10.08
CA ASP A 326 -2.66 -22.61 -9.61
C ASP A 326 -2.27 -23.09 -8.21
N THR A 327 -3.10 -22.79 -7.20
CA THR A 327 -2.85 -23.20 -5.81
C THR A 327 -2.94 -24.69 -5.58
N LYS A 328 -3.71 -25.42 -6.39
CA LYS A 328 -3.91 -26.88 -6.26
C LYS A 328 -2.65 -27.66 -6.64
N THR A 329 -1.94 -27.18 -7.67
CA THR A 329 -0.70 -27.80 -8.14
C THR A 329 0.56 -27.10 -7.61
N GLY A 330 0.43 -25.90 -7.05
CA GLY A 330 1.55 -25.08 -6.59
C GLY A 330 2.42 -24.58 -7.75
N LYS A 331 1.83 -24.36 -8.94
CA LYS A 331 2.59 -24.02 -10.15
C LYS A 331 2.14 -22.72 -10.78
N PHE A 332 3.12 -21.97 -11.30
CA PHE A 332 2.90 -20.93 -12.29
C PHE A 332 2.22 -21.53 -13.53
N VAL A 333 1.21 -20.83 -14.05
CA VAL A 333 0.44 -21.25 -15.22
C VAL A 333 0.85 -20.44 -16.44
N LYS A 334 0.62 -19.12 -16.38
CA LYS A 334 0.85 -18.19 -17.49
C LYS A 334 1.01 -16.76 -17.02
N GLU A 335 1.55 -15.90 -17.86
CA GLU A 335 1.56 -14.46 -17.66
C GLU A 335 1.21 -13.73 -18.97
N TRP A 336 0.65 -12.52 -18.82
CA TRP A 336 0.30 -11.64 -19.92
C TRP A 336 0.92 -10.27 -19.69
N GLN A 337 1.54 -9.70 -20.71
CA GLN A 337 2.01 -8.34 -20.62
C GLN A 337 0.83 -7.39 -20.46
N SER A 338 0.92 -6.49 -19.49
CA SER A 338 -0.07 -5.43 -19.28
C SER A 338 -0.12 -4.49 -20.49
N PRO A 339 -1.30 -3.96 -20.87
CA PRO A 339 -1.48 -3.17 -22.09
C PRO A 339 -0.49 -2.05 -22.30
N SER A 340 -0.15 -1.31 -21.24
CA SER A 340 0.81 -0.20 -21.34
C SER A 340 2.28 -0.61 -21.24
N GLY A 341 2.56 -1.91 -21.32
CA GLY A 341 3.92 -2.47 -21.40
C GLY A 341 4.69 -2.54 -20.08
N PRO A 342 6.03 -2.67 -20.16
CA PRO A 342 6.86 -2.98 -18.98
C PRO A 342 6.84 -1.91 -17.87
N GLN A 343 6.53 -0.66 -18.22
CA GLN A 343 6.46 0.44 -17.25
C GLN A 343 5.07 0.65 -16.66
N SER A 344 4.09 -0.17 -17.03
CA SER A 344 2.68 -0.07 -16.59
C SER A 344 2.50 -0.20 -15.08
N ARG A 345 3.37 -0.96 -14.41
CA ARG A 345 3.32 -1.22 -12.95
C ARG A 345 1.93 -1.65 -12.48
N PRO A 346 1.42 -2.81 -12.90
CA PRO A 346 0.16 -3.34 -12.41
C PRO A 346 0.17 -3.39 -10.88
N TYR A 347 -0.91 -2.91 -10.22
CA TYR A 347 -0.90 -2.83 -8.76
C TYR A 347 -2.20 -3.33 -8.14
N ALA A 348 -3.17 -2.44 -7.90
CA ALA A 348 -4.48 -2.82 -7.36
C ALA A 348 -5.11 -3.91 -8.23
N ILE A 349 -5.66 -4.95 -7.64
CA ILE A 349 -6.27 -6.09 -8.37
C ILE A 349 -7.44 -6.67 -7.60
N THR A 350 -8.50 -7.04 -8.32
CA THR A 350 -9.65 -7.79 -7.79
C THR A 350 -10.25 -8.66 -8.89
N ILE A 351 -11.10 -9.63 -8.53
CA ILE A 351 -11.78 -10.52 -9.47
C ILE A 351 -13.28 -10.43 -9.26
N VAL A 352 -14.01 -10.16 -10.32
CA VAL A 352 -15.47 -10.10 -10.34
C VAL A 352 -16.00 -11.08 -11.39
N ASN A 353 -16.74 -12.09 -10.97
CA ASN A 353 -17.34 -13.08 -11.87
C ASN A 353 -16.33 -13.72 -12.84
N GLY A 354 -15.14 -14.04 -12.37
CA GLY A 354 -14.06 -14.63 -13.17
C GLY A 354 -13.32 -13.65 -14.09
N ILE A 355 -13.67 -12.37 -14.08
CA ILE A 355 -12.96 -11.29 -14.78
C ILE A 355 -11.96 -10.65 -13.81
N VAL A 356 -10.73 -10.52 -14.25
CA VAL A 356 -9.68 -9.83 -13.49
C VAL A 356 -9.72 -8.33 -13.79
N TRP A 357 -9.82 -7.53 -12.73
CA TRP A 357 -9.73 -6.09 -12.78
C TRP A 357 -8.48 -5.63 -12.05
N TYR A 358 -7.70 -4.75 -12.66
CA TYR A 358 -6.52 -4.18 -12.02
C TYR A 358 -6.23 -2.76 -12.52
N CYS A 359 -5.30 -2.06 -11.87
CA CYS A 359 -4.87 -0.74 -12.30
C CYS A 359 -3.41 -0.76 -12.74
N GLU A 360 -3.09 -0.02 -13.81
CA GLU A 360 -1.72 0.32 -14.20
C GLU A 360 -1.35 1.63 -13.51
N ALA A 361 -0.49 1.54 -12.49
CA ALA A 361 -0.10 2.68 -11.65
C ALA A 361 1.16 3.40 -12.16
N GLY A 362 1.80 2.89 -13.22
CA GLY A 362 3.03 3.44 -13.80
C GLY A 362 2.81 4.40 -14.96
N VAL A 363 1.59 4.51 -15.47
CA VAL A 363 1.21 5.42 -16.57
C VAL A 363 0.49 6.66 -16.03
N LYS A 364 0.48 7.74 -16.81
CA LYS A 364 -0.21 8.99 -16.46
C LYS A 364 -1.15 9.43 -17.59
N PRO A 365 -2.47 9.54 -17.32
CA PRO A 365 -3.18 9.11 -16.09
C PRO A 365 -3.09 7.59 -15.88
N ASN A 366 -3.30 7.13 -14.63
CA ASN A 366 -3.44 5.70 -14.35
C ASN A 366 -4.64 5.12 -15.14
N THR A 367 -4.60 3.81 -15.40
CA THR A 367 -5.71 3.11 -16.09
C THR A 367 -6.36 2.07 -15.19
N LEU A 368 -7.66 1.90 -15.38
CA LEU A 368 -8.38 0.71 -15.00
C LEU A 368 -8.31 -0.29 -16.15
N VAL A 369 -7.94 -1.52 -15.86
CA VAL A 369 -7.82 -2.61 -16.83
C VAL A 369 -8.79 -3.72 -16.50
N ARG A 370 -9.53 -4.20 -17.49
CA ARG A 370 -10.31 -5.42 -17.47
C ARG A 370 -9.58 -6.49 -18.27
N PHE A 371 -9.39 -7.66 -17.70
CA PHE A 371 -8.85 -8.82 -18.38
C PHE A 371 -9.82 -9.99 -18.25
N ASP A 372 -10.18 -10.59 -19.37
CA ASP A 372 -10.98 -11.80 -19.42
C ASP A 372 -10.06 -13.01 -19.64
N PRO A 373 -9.84 -13.88 -18.63
CA PRO A 373 -8.94 -15.02 -18.76
C PRO A 373 -9.35 -16.06 -19.80
N LYS A 374 -10.67 -16.15 -20.10
CA LYS A 374 -11.17 -17.13 -21.07
C LYS A 374 -10.85 -16.73 -22.51
N SER A 375 -10.98 -15.46 -22.84
CA SER A 375 -10.69 -14.94 -24.17
C SER A 375 -9.30 -14.32 -24.28
N GLU A 376 -8.61 -14.13 -23.19
CA GLU A 376 -7.31 -13.44 -23.05
C GLU A 376 -7.34 -11.99 -23.61
N LYS A 377 -8.50 -11.33 -23.53
CA LYS A 377 -8.68 -9.98 -24.05
C LYS A 377 -8.63 -8.94 -22.95
N PHE A 378 -7.97 -7.84 -23.27
CA PHE A 378 -7.91 -6.65 -22.42
C PHE A 378 -8.88 -5.59 -22.92
N GLN A 379 -9.31 -4.76 -21.97
CA GLN A 379 -10.01 -3.52 -22.19
C GLN A 379 -9.56 -2.49 -21.16
N THR A 380 -9.35 -1.23 -21.51
CA THR A 380 -8.75 -0.23 -20.63
C THR A 380 -9.47 1.10 -20.66
N TRP A 381 -9.46 1.82 -19.53
CA TRP A 381 -10.01 3.17 -19.37
C TRP A 381 -9.07 4.03 -18.55
N THR A 382 -8.95 5.30 -18.88
CA THR A 382 -8.28 6.25 -18.01
C THR A 382 -9.10 6.53 -16.76
N ILE A 383 -8.44 6.69 -15.63
CA ILE A 383 -9.07 7.12 -14.38
C ILE A 383 -9.19 8.65 -14.42
N PRO A 384 -10.39 9.23 -14.25
CA PRO A 384 -10.63 10.64 -14.55
C PRO A 384 -9.82 11.62 -13.70
N ALA A 385 -9.73 11.41 -12.37
CA ALA A 385 -8.90 12.24 -11.50
C ALA A 385 -7.38 11.98 -11.66
N GLY A 386 -6.99 11.01 -12.49
CA GLY A 386 -5.58 10.69 -12.74
C GLY A 386 -5.04 9.48 -11.98
N GLY A 387 -5.73 9.05 -10.92
CA GLY A 387 -5.35 7.89 -10.09
C GLY A 387 -4.24 8.17 -9.09
N GLY A 388 -3.19 8.89 -9.47
CA GLY A 388 -2.07 9.24 -8.59
C GLY A 388 -1.49 8.06 -7.80
N VAL A 389 -1.43 6.88 -8.40
CA VAL A 389 -1.18 5.53 -7.84
C VAL A 389 -2.41 4.95 -7.14
N VAL A 390 -3.19 4.15 -7.86
CA VAL A 390 -4.23 3.30 -7.27
C VAL A 390 -3.57 2.09 -6.60
N ARG A 391 -3.63 2.03 -5.28
CA ARG A 391 -2.87 1.06 -4.47
C ARG A 391 -3.61 -0.22 -4.16
N ASN A 392 -4.92 -0.12 -4.02
CA ASN A 392 -5.80 -1.25 -3.82
C ASN A 392 -7.19 -0.97 -4.41
N MET A 393 -7.91 -2.04 -4.69
CA MET A 393 -9.31 -2.00 -5.11
C MET A 393 -10.07 -3.17 -4.51
N MET A 394 -11.36 -2.96 -4.33
CA MET A 394 -12.31 -4.00 -3.96
C MET A 394 -13.56 -3.91 -4.82
N HIS A 395 -14.46 -4.87 -4.67
CA HIS A 395 -15.73 -4.86 -5.37
C HIS A 395 -16.89 -5.14 -4.42
N PHE A 396 -18.04 -4.60 -4.76
CA PHE A 396 -19.33 -4.99 -4.17
C PHE A 396 -19.85 -6.27 -4.79
N ALA A 397 -20.79 -6.92 -4.12
CA ALA A 397 -21.44 -8.14 -4.62
C ALA A 397 -22.16 -7.92 -5.97
N ASP A 398 -22.62 -6.70 -6.26
CA ASP A 398 -23.21 -6.31 -7.54
C ASP A 398 -22.20 -6.02 -8.66
N GLY A 399 -20.91 -6.20 -8.38
CA GLY A 399 -19.83 -6.06 -9.34
C GLY A 399 -19.27 -4.64 -9.52
N LYS A 400 -19.81 -3.64 -8.81
CA LYS A 400 -19.19 -2.31 -8.79
C LYS A 400 -17.82 -2.36 -8.11
N LEU A 401 -16.85 -1.59 -8.61
CA LEU A 401 -15.51 -1.53 -8.05
C LEU A 401 -15.35 -0.28 -7.20
N VAL A 402 -14.49 -0.38 -6.18
CA VAL A 402 -14.05 0.76 -5.37
C VAL A 402 -12.55 0.90 -5.50
N LEU A 403 -12.09 2.11 -5.82
CA LEU A 403 -10.68 2.47 -5.97
C LEU A 403 -10.27 3.52 -4.95
N THR A 404 -9.02 3.45 -4.50
CA THR A 404 -8.38 4.54 -3.74
C THR A 404 -7.28 5.18 -4.56
N GLU A 405 -7.45 6.45 -4.91
CA GLU A 405 -6.55 7.25 -5.72
C GLU A 405 -5.63 8.07 -4.81
N SER A 406 -4.56 7.43 -4.38
CA SER A 406 -3.76 7.89 -3.24
C SER A 406 -3.14 9.27 -3.43
N GLY A 407 -2.60 9.58 -4.61
CA GLY A 407 -1.95 10.86 -4.91
C GLY A 407 -2.95 11.99 -5.12
N GLU A 408 -4.17 11.63 -5.55
CA GLU A 408 -5.24 12.59 -5.84
C GLU A 408 -6.12 12.91 -4.64
N ASN A 409 -5.95 12.20 -3.52
CA ASN A 409 -6.80 12.32 -2.34
C ASN A 409 -8.29 12.07 -2.65
N VAL A 410 -8.54 11.01 -3.44
CA VAL A 410 -9.85 10.66 -4.00
C VAL A 410 -10.18 9.20 -3.72
N VAL A 411 -11.46 8.91 -3.48
CA VAL A 411 -12.04 7.56 -3.53
C VAL A 411 -13.05 7.53 -4.67
N ALA A 412 -13.01 6.47 -5.48
CA ALA A 412 -13.87 6.31 -6.64
C ALA A 412 -14.72 5.05 -6.56
N LEU A 413 -15.98 5.17 -6.97
CA LEU A 413 -16.90 4.05 -7.26
C LEU A 413 -17.01 3.90 -8.76
N VAL A 414 -16.71 2.72 -9.28
CA VAL A 414 -16.83 2.39 -10.70
C VAL A 414 -18.04 1.51 -10.93
N THR A 415 -18.95 1.98 -11.77
CA THR A 415 -20.09 1.20 -12.24
C THR A 415 -19.74 0.61 -13.60
N VAL A 416 -19.90 -0.71 -13.71
CA VAL A 416 -19.62 -1.48 -14.94
C VAL A 416 -20.96 -1.80 -15.62
N LYS A 417 -21.06 -1.50 -16.93
CA LYS A 417 -22.25 -1.79 -17.77
C LYS A 417 -21.82 -2.55 -19.01
N GLY A 418 -22.69 -3.44 -19.50
CA GLY A 418 -22.38 -4.29 -20.66
C GLY A 418 -21.50 -5.49 -20.28
N GLY A 419 -21.07 -6.23 -21.30
CA GLY A 419 -20.45 -7.56 -21.13
C GLY A 419 -21.54 -8.63 -21.06
N ASP A 420 -21.15 -9.87 -21.34
CA ASP A 420 -22.06 -11.02 -21.25
C ASP A 420 -22.67 -11.06 -19.86
N LYS A 421 -24.01 -11.09 -19.77
CA LYS A 421 -24.73 -11.28 -18.52
C LYS A 421 -24.34 -12.64 -17.94
N ILE A 422 -23.28 -12.64 -17.12
CA ILE A 422 -22.98 -13.82 -16.31
C ILE A 422 -24.06 -13.86 -15.24
N ALA A 423 -24.89 -14.89 -15.32
CA ALA A 423 -26.00 -15.13 -14.39
C ALA A 423 -25.48 -15.03 -12.95
N MET A 424 -26.10 -14.14 -12.14
CA MET A 424 -25.90 -14.15 -10.71
C MET A 424 -26.26 -15.55 -10.19
N GLN A 425 -25.27 -16.30 -9.76
CA GLN A 425 -25.51 -17.47 -8.92
C GLN A 425 -25.88 -16.94 -7.53
N THR A 426 -27.16 -16.75 -7.30
CA THR A 426 -27.73 -16.64 -5.95
C THR A 426 -27.48 -17.95 -5.22
N LYS A 427 -26.63 -17.93 -4.22
CA LYS A 427 -26.62 -18.88 -3.11
C LYS A 427 -26.58 -18.14 -1.80
#